data_cfe01dcd62e57e9deac2d446af96dc10
#
_entry.id   cfe01dcd62e57e9deac2d446af96dc10
#
_cell.length_a   1.000
_cell.length_b   1.000
_cell.length_c   1.000
_cell.angle_alpha   90.00
_cell.angle_beta   90.00
_cell.angle_gamma   90.00
#
_symmetry.space_group_name_H-M   'P 1'
#
loop_
_entity.id
_entity.type
_entity.pdbx_description
1 polymer ?
#
loop_
_entity_poly.entity_id
_entity_poly.type
_entity_poly.pdbx_seq_one_letter_code
_entity_poly.pdbx_strand_id
1 'polypeptide(L)'
;MKAGSVVYEIEDSPEARFNERREPPLKRTFDVLLSGVGLLASAPLWALMALSVKLEDGGPVFYGHERVGKGGRRFKSWKFRSMIPDSDKRYGPLQAAENDHRVTRVGRLLRATAMDELPQLWNIFKGDMSFVGPRALMPEEVEANGSGKPVRLENIPGYHARHQVRPGLTGVAQIYADRDIPRRDKFTLDIRYIEKQSFWFDLKLIALSFWITFRGKWEHRGEKL
;
A
#
# COMPACT_ATOMS: atom_id res chain seq x y z
N MET A 1 16.45 21.74 -14.22
CA MET A 1 15.70 22.67 -13.35
C MET A 1 15.84 22.18 -11.92
N LYS A 2 16.54 22.90 -11.05
CA LYS A 2 16.72 22.53 -9.64
C LYS A 2 15.39 22.67 -8.92
N ALA A 3 14.88 21.58 -8.31
CA ALA A 3 13.71 21.61 -7.46
C ALA A 3 14.06 22.44 -6.21
N GLY A 4 13.49 23.62 -6.10
CA GLY A 4 13.56 24.44 -4.91
C GLY A 4 12.89 23.69 -3.75
N SER A 5 13.64 23.48 -2.68
CA SER A 5 13.16 22.92 -1.43
C SER A 5 12.18 23.92 -0.79
N VAL A 6 10.90 23.80 -1.09
CA VAL A 6 9.86 24.44 -0.29
C VAL A 6 9.70 23.59 0.96
N VAL A 7 10.31 24.02 2.04
CA VAL A 7 10.11 23.46 3.37
C VAL A 7 8.69 23.87 3.80
N TYR A 8 7.72 22.98 3.67
CA TYR A 8 6.43 23.14 4.34
C TYR A 8 6.65 22.72 5.79
N GLU A 9 6.58 23.69 6.71
CA GLU A 9 6.39 23.40 8.13
C GLU A 9 5.01 22.74 8.28
N ILE A 10 5.02 21.42 8.42
CA ILE A 10 3.84 20.68 8.86
C ILE A 10 3.82 20.83 10.37
N GLU A 11 3.06 21.78 10.90
CA GLU A 11 2.70 21.83 12.30
C GLU A 11 1.82 20.61 12.62
N ASP A 12 2.45 19.51 13.01
CA ASP A 12 1.75 18.46 13.76
C ASP A 12 1.63 18.95 15.20
N SER A 13 0.52 19.59 15.53
CA SER A 13 0.15 19.76 16.93
C SER A 13 -0.07 18.36 17.54
N PRO A 14 0.37 18.09 18.77
CA PRO A 14 0.14 16.82 19.46
C PRO A 14 -1.34 16.45 19.62
N GLU A 15 -2.23 17.39 19.34
CA GLU A 15 -3.70 17.24 19.35
C GLU A 15 -4.32 16.98 17.98
N ALA A 16 -3.54 16.77 16.91
CA ALA A 16 -4.07 16.42 15.60
C ALA A 16 -4.69 15.02 15.66
N ARG A 17 -5.89 14.95 16.27
CA ARG A 17 -6.77 13.79 16.22
C ARG A 17 -7.04 13.46 14.77
N PHE A 18 -7.14 12.18 14.45
CA PHE A 18 -7.53 11.68 13.15
C PHE A 18 -8.81 12.38 12.65
N ASN A 19 -8.66 13.46 11.91
CA ASN A 19 -9.79 14.21 11.37
C ASN A 19 -10.14 13.61 9.99
N GLU A 20 -11.31 12.99 9.90
CA GLU A 20 -11.73 12.34 8.64
C GLU A 20 -12.10 13.40 7.61
N ARG A 21 -11.37 13.41 6.47
CA ARG A 21 -11.71 14.26 5.34
C ARG A 21 -12.77 13.60 4.47
N ARG A 22 -13.72 14.40 3.96
CA ARG A 22 -14.64 13.93 2.92
C ARG A 22 -13.89 13.70 1.63
N GLU A 23 -14.02 12.50 1.09
CA GLU A 23 -13.46 12.14 -0.21
C GLU A 23 -14.37 12.65 -1.34
N PRO A 24 -13.84 12.84 -2.58
CA PRO A 24 -14.66 13.23 -3.73
C PRO A 24 -15.86 12.28 -3.90
N PRO A 25 -17.06 12.80 -4.19
CA PRO A 25 -18.31 12.02 -4.20
C PRO A 25 -18.26 10.78 -5.10
N LEU A 26 -17.68 10.91 -6.30
CA LEU A 26 -17.59 9.82 -7.27
C LEU A 26 -16.54 8.77 -6.91
N LYS A 27 -15.58 9.08 -6.04
CA LYS A 27 -14.47 8.19 -5.70
C LYS A 27 -14.96 6.86 -5.13
N ARG A 28 -15.87 6.89 -4.15
CA ARG A 28 -16.38 5.66 -3.53
C ARG A 28 -17.19 4.81 -4.50
N THR A 29 -18.05 5.44 -5.29
CA THR A 29 -18.85 4.73 -6.31
C THR A 29 -17.93 4.04 -7.32
N PHE A 30 -16.90 4.76 -7.79
CA PHE A 30 -15.90 4.20 -8.68
C PHE A 30 -15.12 3.05 -8.03
N ASP A 31 -14.66 3.19 -6.78
CA ASP A 31 -14.00 2.13 -6.04
C ASP A 31 -14.84 0.86 -5.96
N VAL A 32 -16.14 0.99 -5.63
CA VAL A 32 -17.06 -0.15 -5.52
C VAL A 32 -17.28 -0.83 -6.86
N LEU A 33 -17.58 -0.05 -7.90
CA LEU A 33 -17.85 -0.60 -9.23
C LEU A 33 -16.61 -1.28 -9.82
N LEU A 34 -15.47 -0.61 -9.79
CA LEU A 34 -14.24 -1.16 -10.37
C LEU A 34 -13.73 -2.37 -9.58
N SER A 35 -13.78 -2.34 -8.25
CA SER A 35 -13.38 -3.50 -7.44
C SER A 35 -14.35 -4.67 -7.59
N GLY A 36 -15.67 -4.41 -7.69
CA GLY A 36 -16.68 -5.46 -7.94
C GLY A 36 -16.47 -6.15 -9.28
N VAL A 37 -16.27 -5.37 -10.36
CA VAL A 37 -15.92 -5.91 -11.68
C VAL A 37 -14.60 -6.67 -11.62
N GLY A 38 -13.58 -6.10 -10.95
CA GLY A 38 -12.28 -6.73 -10.79
C GLY A 38 -12.35 -8.07 -10.05
N LEU A 39 -13.14 -8.18 -8.98
CA LEU A 39 -13.37 -9.42 -8.25
C LEU A 39 -14.01 -10.50 -9.13
N LEU A 40 -15.07 -10.13 -9.88
CA LEU A 40 -15.76 -11.08 -10.76
C LEU A 40 -14.86 -11.52 -11.93
N ALA A 41 -14.19 -10.59 -12.59
CA ALA A 41 -13.32 -10.89 -13.72
C ALA A 41 -12.08 -11.71 -13.32
N SER A 42 -11.53 -11.48 -12.13
CA SER A 42 -10.36 -12.22 -11.65
C SER A 42 -10.70 -13.52 -10.92
N ALA A 43 -11.97 -13.88 -10.71
CA ALA A 43 -12.37 -15.07 -9.96
C ALA A 43 -11.74 -16.39 -10.47
N PRO A 44 -11.68 -16.67 -11.78
CA PRO A 44 -11.00 -17.86 -12.29
C PRO A 44 -9.50 -17.89 -11.95
N LEU A 45 -8.86 -16.72 -12.04
CA LEU A 45 -7.45 -16.55 -11.71
C LEU A 45 -7.20 -16.76 -10.20
N TRP A 46 -8.15 -16.32 -9.35
CA TRP A 46 -8.08 -16.58 -7.91
C TRP A 46 -8.08 -18.08 -7.60
N ALA A 47 -8.93 -18.86 -8.28
CA ALA A 47 -8.96 -20.32 -8.10
C ALA A 47 -7.63 -20.97 -8.50
N LEU A 48 -7.04 -20.56 -9.61
CA LEU A 48 -5.74 -21.05 -10.07
C LEU A 48 -4.62 -20.70 -9.07
N MET A 49 -4.56 -19.45 -8.61
CA MET A 49 -3.56 -19.00 -7.63
C MET A 49 -3.74 -19.70 -6.28
N ALA A 50 -4.99 -19.82 -5.80
CA ALA A 50 -5.31 -20.53 -4.58
C ALA A 50 -4.84 -21.99 -4.63
N LEU A 51 -5.10 -22.68 -5.73
CA LEU A 51 -4.66 -24.05 -5.95
C LEU A 51 -3.12 -24.12 -5.96
N SER A 52 -2.45 -23.23 -6.72
CA SER A 52 -0.99 -23.20 -6.81
C SER A 52 -0.32 -22.97 -5.44
N VAL A 53 -0.80 -22.02 -4.65
CA VAL A 53 -0.31 -21.76 -3.27
C VAL A 53 -0.57 -22.96 -2.37
N LYS A 54 -1.73 -23.62 -2.51
CA LYS A 54 -2.11 -24.78 -1.68
C LYS A 54 -1.28 -26.01 -2.01
N LEU A 55 -0.97 -26.24 -3.28
CA LEU A 55 -0.19 -27.40 -3.73
C LEU A 55 1.31 -27.26 -3.42
N GLU A 56 1.83 -26.04 -3.24
CA GLU A 56 3.25 -25.84 -2.99
C GLU A 56 3.70 -26.38 -1.62
N ASP A 57 2.92 -26.13 -0.55
CA ASP A 57 3.30 -26.46 0.82
C ASP A 57 2.14 -26.82 1.75
N GLY A 58 0.92 -26.94 1.24
CA GLY A 58 -0.27 -27.31 2.01
C GLY A 58 -0.82 -26.23 2.96
N GLY A 59 -0.13 -25.12 3.14
CA GLY A 59 -0.50 -24.06 4.08
C GLY A 59 -1.71 -23.22 3.66
N PRO A 60 -2.06 -22.15 4.41
CA PRO A 60 -3.19 -21.28 4.10
C PRO A 60 -2.96 -20.53 2.78
N VAL A 61 -4.04 -20.37 1.99
CA VAL A 61 -4.00 -19.67 0.70
C VAL A 61 -3.85 -18.17 0.88
N PHE A 62 -4.58 -17.61 1.84
CA PHE A 62 -4.59 -16.18 2.11
C PHE A 62 -3.76 -15.85 3.34
N TYR A 63 -3.17 -14.68 3.27
CA TYR A 63 -2.48 -14.01 4.35
C TYR A 63 -3.13 -12.67 4.62
N GLY A 64 -3.40 -12.36 5.87
CA GLY A 64 -4.00 -11.08 6.27
C GLY A 64 -3.13 -10.37 7.29
N HIS A 65 -2.72 -9.15 6.98
CA HIS A 65 -1.90 -8.32 7.84
C HIS A 65 -2.68 -7.12 8.36
N GLU A 66 -2.54 -6.83 9.64
CA GLU A 66 -3.18 -5.67 10.24
C GLU A 66 -2.56 -4.37 9.71
N ARG A 67 -3.41 -3.42 9.33
CA ARG A 67 -3.03 -2.13 8.75
C ARG A 67 -3.83 -1.00 9.37
N VAL A 68 -3.27 0.21 9.30
CA VAL A 68 -3.93 1.44 9.72
C VAL A 68 -4.66 2.04 8.52
N GLY A 69 -5.96 2.25 8.67
CA GLY A 69 -6.86 2.81 7.67
C GLY A 69 -7.27 4.25 8.01
N LYS A 70 -8.34 4.70 7.35
CA LYS A 70 -8.92 6.02 7.56
C LYS A 70 -9.32 6.24 9.02
N GLY A 71 -9.01 7.41 9.55
CA GLY A 71 -9.31 7.76 10.95
C GLY A 71 -8.55 6.91 11.96
N GLY A 72 -7.42 6.32 11.59
CA GLY A 72 -6.64 5.45 12.47
C GLY A 72 -7.26 4.07 12.73
N ARG A 73 -8.38 3.73 12.09
CA ARG A 73 -9.06 2.43 12.27
C ARG A 73 -8.18 1.30 11.76
N ARG A 74 -8.04 0.24 12.53
CA ARG A 74 -7.31 -0.95 12.11
C ARG A 74 -8.18 -1.83 11.21
N PHE A 75 -7.59 -2.37 10.16
CA PHE A 75 -8.25 -3.33 9.26
C PHE A 75 -7.27 -4.41 8.82
N LYS A 76 -7.79 -5.54 8.36
CA LYS A 76 -7.00 -6.64 7.85
C LYS A 76 -6.85 -6.52 6.33
N SER A 77 -5.65 -6.20 5.87
CA SER A 77 -5.30 -6.17 4.45
C SER A 77 -5.02 -7.59 3.98
N TRP A 78 -5.77 -8.06 2.98
CA TRP A 78 -5.69 -9.41 2.47
C TRP A 78 -4.75 -9.52 1.28
N LYS A 79 -3.99 -10.61 1.23
CA LYS A 79 -3.11 -10.98 0.12
C LYS A 79 -3.17 -12.49 -0.12
N PHE A 80 -2.77 -12.94 -1.31
CA PHE A 80 -2.34 -14.33 -1.45
C PHE A 80 -1.03 -14.52 -0.69
N ARG A 81 -0.91 -15.64 -0.01
CA ARG A 81 0.31 -15.97 0.71
C ARG A 81 1.46 -16.21 -0.31
N SER A 82 2.52 -15.45 -0.15
CA SER A 82 3.73 -15.49 -0.98
C SER A 82 4.98 -15.90 -0.22
N MET A 83 4.85 -16.17 1.07
CA MET A 83 5.95 -16.62 1.95
C MET A 83 5.59 -17.95 2.62
N ILE A 84 6.62 -18.62 3.12
CA ILE A 84 6.45 -19.86 3.90
C ILE A 84 5.49 -19.65 5.08
N PRO A 85 4.75 -20.69 5.51
CA PRO A 85 3.85 -20.59 6.66
C PRO A 85 4.57 -20.09 7.91
N ASP A 86 3.86 -19.28 8.70
CA ASP A 86 4.35 -18.71 9.96
C ASP A 86 5.65 -17.88 9.85
N SER A 87 5.94 -17.35 8.65
CA SER A 87 7.13 -16.52 8.40
C SER A 87 7.26 -15.38 9.41
N ASP A 88 6.17 -14.65 9.69
CA ASP A 88 6.20 -13.51 10.61
C ASP A 88 6.40 -13.92 12.08
N LYS A 89 5.94 -15.10 12.46
CA LYS A 89 6.17 -15.64 13.81
C LYS A 89 7.62 -16.03 14.03
N ARG A 90 8.27 -16.53 12.97
CA ARG A 90 9.67 -17.02 13.03
C ARG A 90 10.69 -15.91 12.89
N TYR A 91 10.42 -14.93 12.03
CA TYR A 91 11.40 -13.92 11.62
C TYR A 91 10.96 -12.47 11.94
N GLY A 92 9.77 -12.31 12.53
CA GLY A 92 9.13 -11.00 12.71
C GLY A 92 8.50 -10.46 11.42
N PRO A 93 7.69 -9.39 11.51
CA PRO A 93 7.00 -8.78 10.38
C PRO A 93 7.95 -7.86 9.57
N LEU A 94 9.05 -8.44 9.09
CA LEU A 94 10.07 -7.73 8.31
C LEU A 94 9.65 -7.63 6.84
N GLN A 95 9.91 -6.47 6.24
CA GLN A 95 9.77 -6.29 4.80
C GLN A 95 10.71 -7.26 4.07
N ALA A 96 10.21 -7.93 3.03
CA ALA A 96 11.01 -8.85 2.23
C ALA A 96 12.23 -8.14 1.61
N ALA A 97 13.39 -8.77 1.72
CA ALA A 97 14.60 -8.38 1.01
C ALA A 97 14.56 -8.88 -0.45
N GLU A 98 15.50 -8.40 -1.26
CA GLU A 98 15.76 -8.97 -2.57
C GLU A 98 16.29 -10.42 -2.38
N ASN A 99 15.72 -11.38 -3.10
CA ASN A 99 16.00 -12.81 -2.96
C ASN A 99 15.74 -13.41 -1.56
N ASP A 100 14.73 -12.92 -0.88
CA ASP A 100 14.36 -13.40 0.45
C ASP A 100 13.98 -14.88 0.44
N HIS A 101 14.69 -15.68 1.24
CA HIS A 101 14.51 -17.14 1.34
C HIS A 101 13.12 -17.55 1.86
N ARG A 102 12.40 -16.64 2.51
CA ARG A 102 11.04 -16.87 3.01
C ARG A 102 10.00 -16.89 1.88
N VAL A 103 10.34 -16.33 0.71
CA VAL A 103 9.44 -16.25 -0.44
C VAL A 103 9.40 -17.58 -1.16
N THR A 104 8.20 -18.17 -1.30
CA THR A 104 8.01 -19.44 -2.00
C THR A 104 8.21 -19.30 -3.52
N ARG A 105 8.26 -20.40 -4.28
CA ARG A 105 8.41 -20.34 -5.74
C ARG A 105 7.19 -19.70 -6.40
N VAL A 106 5.99 -20.13 -6.02
CA VAL A 106 4.73 -19.52 -6.44
C VAL A 106 4.67 -18.07 -5.98
N GLY A 107 5.09 -17.82 -4.73
CA GLY A 107 5.14 -16.48 -4.14
C GLY A 107 6.01 -15.50 -4.94
N ARG A 108 7.14 -15.94 -5.49
CA ARG A 108 7.97 -15.09 -6.37
C ARG A 108 7.22 -14.65 -7.62
N LEU A 109 6.51 -15.59 -8.27
CA LEU A 109 5.70 -15.26 -9.45
C LEU A 109 4.57 -14.29 -9.09
N LEU A 110 3.84 -14.55 -8.00
CA LEU A 110 2.75 -13.68 -7.55
C LEU A 110 3.24 -12.26 -7.26
N ARG A 111 4.39 -12.10 -6.60
CA ARG A 111 4.99 -10.80 -6.29
C ARG A 111 5.52 -10.08 -7.52
N ALA A 112 6.19 -10.79 -8.42
CA ALA A 112 6.70 -10.22 -9.67
C ALA A 112 5.58 -9.64 -10.55
N THR A 113 4.39 -10.24 -10.47
CA THR A 113 3.20 -9.83 -11.23
C THR A 113 2.23 -8.95 -10.41
N ALA A 114 2.56 -8.65 -9.13
CA ALA A 114 1.67 -8.00 -8.17
C ALA A 114 0.30 -8.71 -7.96
N MET A 115 0.19 -9.97 -8.38
CA MET A 115 -1.06 -10.75 -8.23
C MET A 115 -1.31 -11.18 -6.79
N ASP A 116 -0.29 -11.19 -5.94
CA ASP A 116 -0.47 -11.43 -4.50
C ASP A 116 -1.39 -10.37 -3.85
N GLU A 117 -1.51 -9.19 -4.43
CA GLU A 117 -2.33 -8.09 -3.92
C GLU A 117 -3.79 -8.09 -4.41
N LEU A 118 -4.16 -8.99 -5.35
CA LEU A 118 -5.56 -9.07 -5.84
C LEU A 118 -6.61 -9.20 -4.73
N PRO A 119 -6.38 -9.90 -3.60
CA PRO A 119 -7.34 -9.95 -2.50
C PRO A 119 -7.65 -8.58 -1.86
N GLN A 120 -6.81 -7.55 -2.06
CA GLN A 120 -7.11 -6.20 -1.60
C GLN A 120 -8.28 -5.57 -2.36
N LEU A 121 -8.68 -6.10 -3.54
CA LEU A 121 -9.93 -5.70 -4.20
C LEU A 121 -11.14 -5.90 -3.28
N TRP A 122 -11.13 -6.94 -2.43
CA TRP A 122 -12.16 -7.13 -1.40
C TRP A 122 -12.11 -6.04 -0.33
N ASN A 123 -10.92 -5.62 0.10
CA ASN A 123 -10.79 -4.50 1.03
C ASN A 123 -11.30 -3.18 0.43
N ILE A 124 -11.06 -2.96 -0.87
CA ILE A 124 -11.59 -1.79 -1.58
C ILE A 124 -13.12 -1.88 -1.68
N PHE A 125 -13.65 -3.03 -2.10
CA PHE A 125 -15.09 -3.24 -2.22
C PHE A 125 -15.81 -3.04 -0.88
N LYS A 126 -15.25 -3.52 0.21
CA LYS A 126 -15.77 -3.36 1.57
C LYS A 126 -15.65 -1.92 2.09
N GLY A 127 -14.66 -1.17 1.65
CA GLY A 127 -14.44 0.22 2.02
C GLY A 127 -13.33 0.46 3.05
N ASP A 128 -12.52 -0.56 3.35
CA ASP A 128 -11.32 -0.40 4.15
C ASP A 128 -10.23 0.35 3.39
N MET A 129 -10.19 0.16 2.06
CA MET A 129 -9.23 0.75 1.13
C MET A 129 -9.92 1.46 -0.04
N SER A 130 -9.12 2.15 -0.84
CA SER A 130 -9.45 2.72 -2.14
C SER A 130 -8.44 2.23 -3.19
N PHE A 131 -8.71 2.40 -4.48
CA PHE A 131 -7.68 2.19 -5.51
C PHE A 131 -6.54 3.18 -5.32
N VAL A 132 -6.84 4.44 -5.03
CA VAL A 132 -5.83 5.49 -4.89
C VAL A 132 -5.88 6.13 -3.51
N GLY A 133 -4.71 6.17 -2.86
CA GLY A 133 -4.54 6.78 -1.54
C GLY A 133 -3.14 6.56 -0.97
N PRO A 134 -2.85 7.07 0.21
CA PRO A 134 -1.64 6.78 0.95
C PRO A 134 -1.46 5.28 1.19
N ARG A 135 -0.22 4.77 1.11
CA ARG A 135 0.04 3.34 1.38
C ARG A 135 -0.38 2.97 2.81
N ALA A 136 -1.14 1.88 2.96
CA ALA A 136 -1.51 1.34 4.28
C ALA A 136 -0.26 0.92 5.08
N LEU A 137 -0.06 1.50 6.25
CA LEU A 137 1.06 1.21 7.16
C LEU A 137 0.69 0.14 8.17
N MET A 138 1.70 -0.56 8.70
CA MET A 138 1.51 -1.45 9.84
C MET A 138 1.33 -0.64 11.12
N PRO A 139 0.50 -1.10 12.06
CA PRO A 139 0.52 -0.57 13.41
C PRO A 139 1.93 -0.70 14.02
N GLU A 140 2.34 0.30 14.79
CA GLU A 140 3.62 0.28 15.51
C GLU A 140 4.87 0.12 14.62
N GLU A 141 4.74 0.37 13.30
CA GLU A 141 5.87 0.35 12.38
C GLU A 141 6.91 1.41 12.80
N VAL A 142 8.18 1.05 12.70
CA VAL A 142 9.30 1.94 13.04
C VAL A 142 10.20 2.18 11.84
N GLU A 143 10.85 3.32 11.82
CA GLU A 143 11.91 3.67 10.86
C GLU A 143 13.18 4.04 11.63
N ALA A 144 14.33 3.65 11.12
CA ALA A 144 15.59 4.16 11.65
C ALA A 144 15.77 5.62 11.21
N ASN A 145 15.91 6.53 12.17
CA ASN A 145 16.24 7.92 11.85
C ASN A 145 17.71 8.05 11.39
N GLY A 146 18.11 9.25 10.97
CA GLY A 146 19.47 9.53 10.50
C GLY A 146 20.58 9.23 11.54
N SER A 147 20.25 9.05 12.83
CA SER A 147 21.16 8.62 13.90
C SER A 147 21.11 7.09 14.16
N GLY A 148 20.36 6.33 13.36
CA GLY A 148 20.17 4.88 13.50
C GLY A 148 19.20 4.47 14.62
N LYS A 149 18.59 5.43 15.34
CA LYS A 149 17.62 5.11 16.39
C LYS A 149 16.24 4.81 15.78
N PRO A 150 15.51 3.78 16.28
CA PRO A 150 14.16 3.50 15.83
C PRO A 150 13.20 4.62 16.27
N VAL A 151 12.42 5.13 15.34
CA VAL A 151 11.36 6.11 15.58
C VAL A 151 10.04 5.48 15.10
N ARG A 152 9.01 5.51 15.95
CA ARG A 152 7.67 5.07 15.55
C ARG A 152 7.13 5.99 14.45
N LEU A 153 6.51 5.42 13.42
CA LEU A 153 5.98 6.22 12.32
C LEU A 153 4.90 7.22 12.77
N GLU A 154 4.18 6.90 13.85
CA GLU A 154 3.17 7.80 14.46
C GLU A 154 3.76 9.11 14.96
N ASN A 155 5.06 9.14 15.25
CA ASN A 155 5.80 10.32 15.70
C ASN A 155 6.44 11.10 14.53
N ILE A 156 6.26 10.64 13.28
CA ILE A 156 6.76 11.36 12.10
C ILE A 156 5.71 12.36 11.65
N PRO A 157 6.07 13.65 11.42
CA PRO A 157 5.15 14.65 10.92
C PRO A 157 4.40 14.19 9.67
N GLY A 158 3.08 14.42 9.64
CA GLY A 158 2.20 14.00 8.57
C GLY A 158 1.55 12.64 8.75
N TYR A 159 1.92 11.86 9.79
CA TYR A 159 1.30 10.56 10.05
C TYR A 159 -0.21 10.64 10.23
N HIS A 160 -0.71 11.53 11.06
CA HIS A 160 -2.14 11.69 11.30
C HIS A 160 -2.87 12.28 10.08
N ALA A 161 -2.24 13.26 9.44
CA ALA A 161 -2.82 13.92 8.26
C ALA A 161 -3.04 12.94 7.10
N ARG A 162 -2.11 12.01 6.83
CA ARG A 162 -2.25 11.02 5.75
C ARG A 162 -3.35 10.00 5.99
N HIS A 163 -3.76 9.78 7.23
CA HIS A 163 -4.86 8.86 7.58
C HIS A 163 -6.25 9.53 7.58
N GLN A 164 -6.38 10.77 7.11
CA GLN A 164 -7.69 11.43 6.93
C GLN A 164 -8.52 10.81 5.80
N VAL A 165 -7.90 10.07 4.89
CA VAL A 165 -8.52 9.38 3.77
C VAL A 165 -8.25 7.88 3.83
N ARG A 166 -8.97 7.09 3.01
CA ARG A 166 -8.69 5.65 2.89
C ARG A 166 -7.31 5.40 2.30
N PRO A 167 -6.58 4.40 2.81
CA PRO A 167 -5.35 3.96 2.17
C PRO A 167 -5.63 3.38 0.78
N GLY A 168 -4.65 3.54 -0.12
CA GLY A 168 -4.75 3.11 -1.49
C GLY A 168 -3.95 1.86 -1.82
N LEU A 169 -4.41 1.11 -2.82
CA LEU A 169 -3.63 0.08 -3.48
C LEU A 169 -2.45 0.71 -4.22
N THR A 170 -2.68 1.85 -4.86
CA THR A 170 -1.65 2.73 -5.44
C THR A 170 -1.78 4.15 -4.89
N GLY A 171 -0.80 5.02 -5.16
CA GLY A 171 -0.81 6.42 -4.75
C GLY A 171 0.43 7.18 -5.17
N VAL A 172 0.43 8.48 -4.91
CA VAL A 172 1.50 9.39 -5.36
C VAL A 172 2.86 8.95 -4.83
N ALA A 173 2.97 8.64 -3.53
CA ALA A 173 4.24 8.19 -2.96
C ALA A 173 4.69 6.84 -3.52
N GLN A 174 3.77 5.91 -3.83
CA GLN A 174 4.12 4.62 -4.43
C GLN A 174 4.66 4.76 -5.86
N ILE A 175 4.12 5.71 -6.65
CA ILE A 175 4.48 5.93 -8.05
C ILE A 175 5.75 6.77 -8.19
N TYR A 176 5.82 7.89 -7.47
CA TYR A 176 6.83 8.93 -7.70
C TYR A 176 7.99 8.92 -6.70
N ALA A 177 7.83 8.27 -5.54
CA ALA A 177 8.89 8.21 -4.56
C ALA A 177 9.80 7.01 -4.79
N ASP A 178 11.09 7.22 -4.62
CA ASP A 178 12.03 6.11 -4.53
C ASP A 178 11.77 5.28 -3.27
N ARG A 179 12.14 4.00 -3.34
CA ARG A 179 11.89 3.05 -2.25
C ARG A 179 12.52 3.51 -0.94
N ASP A 180 13.71 4.06 -1.02
CA ASP A 180 14.61 4.29 0.12
C ASP A 180 14.56 5.73 0.67
N ILE A 181 13.68 6.62 0.17
CA ILE A 181 13.54 7.95 0.76
C ILE A 181 12.86 7.89 2.13
N PRO A 182 13.18 8.84 3.03
CA PRO A 182 12.59 8.90 4.37
C PRO A 182 11.07 8.93 4.36
N ARG A 183 10.45 8.34 5.39
CA ARG A 183 8.98 8.31 5.54
C ARG A 183 8.37 9.70 5.59
N ARG A 184 9.07 10.67 6.18
CA ARG A 184 8.63 12.07 6.20
C ARG A 184 8.36 12.60 4.78
N ASP A 185 9.24 12.32 3.83
CA ASP A 185 9.09 12.80 2.45
C ASP A 185 7.94 12.08 1.74
N LYS A 186 7.77 10.76 2.01
CA LYS A 186 6.61 10.00 1.52
C LYS A 186 5.30 10.55 2.09
N PHE A 187 5.26 10.91 3.37
CA PHE A 187 4.08 11.49 4.00
C PHE A 187 3.75 12.87 3.43
N THR A 188 4.76 13.67 3.10
CA THR A 188 4.55 14.94 2.39
C THR A 188 3.90 14.73 1.02
N LEU A 189 4.31 13.71 0.26
CA LEU A 189 3.67 13.36 -1.01
C LEU A 189 2.22 12.87 -0.81
N ASP A 190 1.98 12.09 0.23
CA ASP A 190 0.64 11.62 0.59
C ASP A 190 -0.30 12.80 0.93
N ILE A 191 0.20 13.78 1.70
CA ILE A 191 -0.58 14.98 2.06
C ILE A 191 -0.89 15.82 0.81
N ARG A 192 0.10 16.05 -0.07
CA ARG A 192 -0.12 16.75 -1.34
C ARG A 192 -1.17 16.05 -2.22
N TYR A 193 -1.19 14.72 -2.21
CA TYR A 193 -2.25 13.98 -2.88
C TYR A 193 -3.61 14.28 -2.25
N ILE A 194 -3.73 14.22 -0.91
CA ILE A 194 -4.97 14.47 -0.18
C ILE A 194 -5.53 15.86 -0.48
N GLU A 195 -4.65 16.86 -0.59
CA GLU A 195 -5.04 18.25 -0.93
C GLU A 195 -5.59 18.38 -2.35
N LYS A 196 -4.98 17.67 -3.30
CA LYS A 196 -5.27 17.77 -4.74
C LYS A 196 -6.10 16.62 -5.29
N GLN A 197 -6.59 15.70 -4.42
CA GLN A 197 -7.34 14.54 -4.86
C GLN A 197 -8.56 14.95 -5.72
N SER A 198 -8.70 14.28 -6.83
CA SER A 198 -9.85 14.43 -7.73
C SER A 198 -10.05 13.14 -8.50
N PHE A 199 -11.25 12.93 -9.04
CA PHE A 199 -11.57 11.75 -9.83
C PHE A 199 -10.59 11.55 -11.01
N TRP A 200 -10.28 12.60 -11.76
CA TRP A 200 -9.36 12.54 -12.90
C TRP A 200 -7.92 12.27 -12.49
N PHE A 201 -7.51 12.81 -11.34
CA PHE A 201 -6.16 12.55 -10.82
C PHE A 201 -6.04 11.10 -10.38
N ASP A 202 -7.05 10.54 -9.72
CA ASP A 202 -7.08 9.13 -9.35
C ASP A 202 -7.02 8.22 -10.58
N LEU A 203 -7.80 8.50 -11.63
CA LEU A 203 -7.78 7.74 -12.88
C LEU A 203 -6.39 7.76 -13.53
N LYS A 204 -5.73 8.91 -13.55
CA LYS A 204 -4.34 9.02 -14.03
C LYS A 204 -3.39 8.14 -13.22
N LEU A 205 -3.47 8.16 -11.90
CA LEU A 205 -2.60 7.36 -11.04
C LEU A 205 -2.86 5.85 -11.21
N ILE A 206 -4.11 5.44 -11.40
CA ILE A 206 -4.46 4.06 -11.72
C ILE A 206 -3.82 3.64 -13.05
N ALA A 207 -3.97 4.44 -14.12
CA ALA A 207 -3.38 4.15 -15.42
C ALA A 207 -1.85 4.03 -15.34
N LEU A 208 -1.17 4.95 -14.63
CA LEU A 208 0.27 4.88 -14.40
C LEU A 208 0.68 3.64 -13.62
N SER A 209 -0.09 3.26 -12.60
CA SER A 209 0.14 2.06 -11.80
C SER A 209 0.08 0.80 -12.65
N PHE A 210 -0.93 0.66 -13.51
CA PHE A 210 -1.03 -0.44 -14.47
C PHE A 210 0.16 -0.47 -15.44
N TRP A 211 0.59 0.68 -15.93
CA TRP A 211 1.75 0.79 -16.81
C TRP A 211 3.03 0.32 -16.14
N ILE A 212 3.27 0.74 -14.87
CA ILE A 212 4.44 0.31 -14.08
C ILE A 212 4.39 -1.20 -13.85
N THR A 213 3.21 -1.74 -13.49
CA THR A 213 3.00 -3.19 -13.28
C THR A 213 3.32 -3.97 -14.56
N PHE A 214 2.79 -3.53 -15.70
CA PHE A 214 3.03 -4.18 -16.99
C PHE A 214 4.51 -4.19 -17.38
N ARG A 215 5.25 -3.13 -17.04
CA ARG A 215 6.70 -3.05 -17.28
C ARG A 215 7.54 -3.79 -16.23
N GLY A 216 6.94 -4.37 -15.19
CA GLY A 216 7.65 -5.06 -14.11
C GLY A 216 8.58 -4.17 -13.27
N LYS A 217 8.32 -2.86 -13.20
CA LYS A 217 9.23 -1.88 -12.61
C LYS A 217 8.96 -1.53 -11.13
N TRP A 218 8.06 -2.21 -10.45
CA TRP A 218 7.74 -1.89 -9.06
C TRP A 218 8.90 -2.08 -8.07
N GLU A 219 9.75 -3.06 -8.32
CA GLU A 219 10.87 -3.37 -7.44
C GLU A 219 12.19 -2.71 -7.88
N HIS A 220 12.21 -2.02 -9.01
CA HIS A 220 13.41 -1.34 -9.48
C HIS A 220 13.73 -0.11 -8.61
N ARG A 221 15.02 0.00 -8.24
CA ARG A 221 15.58 1.23 -7.65
C ARG A 221 15.90 2.17 -8.81
N GLY A 222 15.14 3.24 -8.98
CA GLY A 222 15.32 4.21 -10.05
C GLY A 222 14.00 4.62 -10.71
N GLU A 223 14.08 5.32 -11.85
CA GLU A 223 12.91 5.85 -12.54
C GLU A 223 11.92 4.74 -12.93
N LYS A 224 10.72 4.82 -12.35
CA LYS A 224 9.61 3.88 -12.61
C LYS A 224 8.81 4.25 -13.85
N LEU A 225 8.95 5.49 -14.33
CA LEU A 225 8.22 6.06 -15.46
C LEU A 225 9.06 6.13 -16.71
#